data_4e47a6f53d1f8b116b58c9d6ef5f329f
#
_entry.id   4e47a6f53d1f8b116b58c9d6ef5f329f
#
_cell.length_a   1.000
_cell.length_b   1.000
_cell.length_c   1.000
_cell.angle_alpha   90.00
_cell.angle_beta   90.00
_cell.angle_gamma   90.00
#
_symmetry.space_group_name_H-M   'P 1'
#
loop_
_entity.id
_entity.type
_entity.pdbx_description
1 polymer ?
#
loop_
_entity_poly.entity_id
_entity_poly.type
_entity_poly.pdbx_seq_one_letter_code
_entity_poly.pdbx_strand_id
1 'polypeptide(L)'
;LTAEERQELKKYSRLADAFTPLAKGMNSEYANQNTYDAIQVHGGSGFIMEYKCQRLYRDARIFSIYEGTTQLQVVAAIRYISNGTYLSIIKEMLEKEVAEELKPLKARVVEMVKLYEQAMEYVKEAQDQETHDFLARRLYNMTGDIIMSLLILEDATRSAELFAKSANVYVRMAQANVIGEHAYITNFTKEDLPNFRAE
;
A
#
# COMPACT_ATOMS: atom_id res chain seq x y z
N LEU A 1 -15.26 -2.31 -31.90
CA LEU A 1 -13.97 -2.71 -31.30
C LEU A 1 -13.48 -3.98 -31.98
N THR A 2 -12.23 -4.00 -32.39
CA THR A 2 -11.52 -5.20 -32.85
C THR A 2 -11.35 -6.21 -31.70
N ALA A 3 -10.88 -7.42 -31.98
CA ALA A 3 -10.59 -8.41 -30.95
C ALA A 3 -9.45 -7.94 -30.03
N GLU A 4 -8.44 -7.29 -30.59
CA GLU A 4 -7.29 -6.74 -29.87
C GLU A 4 -7.71 -5.59 -28.95
N GLU A 5 -8.49 -4.62 -29.44
CA GLU A 5 -9.03 -3.51 -28.63
C GLU A 5 -9.91 -4.01 -27.48
N ARG A 6 -10.67 -5.08 -27.67
CA ARG A 6 -11.47 -5.69 -26.58
C ARG A 6 -10.59 -6.34 -25.52
N GLN A 7 -9.50 -6.99 -25.90
CA GLN A 7 -8.56 -7.57 -24.96
C GLN A 7 -7.85 -6.47 -24.16
N GLU A 8 -7.41 -5.42 -24.83
CA GLU A 8 -6.77 -4.28 -24.19
C GLU A 8 -7.72 -3.57 -23.20
N LEU A 9 -8.95 -3.29 -23.63
CA LEU A 9 -9.98 -2.74 -22.75
C LEU A 9 -10.20 -3.60 -21.52
N LYS A 10 -10.28 -4.92 -21.68
CA LYS A 10 -10.44 -5.85 -20.56
C LYS A 10 -9.24 -5.82 -19.61
N LYS A 11 -8.01 -5.73 -20.15
CA LYS A 11 -6.79 -5.59 -19.37
C LYS A 11 -6.84 -4.33 -18.51
N TYR A 12 -7.09 -3.17 -19.12
CA TYR A 12 -7.12 -1.90 -18.40
C TYR A 12 -8.29 -1.78 -17.41
N SER A 13 -9.46 -2.32 -17.73
CA SER A 13 -10.57 -2.40 -16.77
C SER A 13 -10.17 -3.18 -15.51
N ARG A 14 -9.53 -4.34 -15.67
CA ARG A 14 -9.06 -5.14 -14.53
C ARG A 14 -8.00 -4.43 -13.71
N LEU A 15 -7.09 -3.72 -14.36
CA LEU A 15 -6.09 -2.89 -13.67
C LEU A 15 -6.77 -1.76 -12.89
N ALA A 16 -7.71 -1.04 -13.49
CA ALA A 16 -8.45 0.02 -12.82
C ALA A 16 -9.20 -0.51 -11.59
N ASP A 17 -9.90 -1.64 -11.73
CA ASP A 17 -10.60 -2.30 -10.62
C ASP A 17 -9.66 -2.71 -9.49
N ALA A 18 -8.46 -3.20 -9.80
CA ALA A 18 -7.47 -3.58 -8.81
C ALA A 18 -6.84 -2.36 -8.11
N PHE A 19 -6.51 -1.30 -8.87
CA PHE A 19 -5.86 -0.12 -8.30
C PHE A 19 -6.82 0.80 -7.53
N THR A 20 -8.11 0.83 -7.85
CA THR A 20 -9.09 1.69 -7.18
C THR A 20 -9.08 1.54 -5.65
N PRO A 21 -9.19 0.34 -5.06
CA PRO A 21 -9.17 0.20 -3.61
C PRO A 21 -7.81 0.56 -2.99
N LEU A 22 -6.68 0.29 -3.66
CA LEU A 22 -5.37 0.71 -3.19
C LEU A 22 -5.25 2.23 -3.21
N ALA A 23 -5.58 2.88 -4.33
CA ALA A 23 -5.49 4.32 -4.48
C ALA A 23 -6.38 5.04 -3.46
N LYS A 24 -7.64 4.62 -3.32
CA LYS A 24 -8.55 5.24 -2.36
C LYS A 24 -8.10 5.03 -0.92
N GLY A 25 -7.80 3.82 -0.52
CA GLY A 25 -7.45 3.51 0.87
C GLY A 25 -6.11 4.12 1.27
N MET A 26 -5.04 3.88 0.50
CA MET A 26 -3.69 4.38 0.80
C MET A 26 -3.64 5.91 0.81
N ASN A 27 -4.19 6.57 -0.23
CA ASN A 27 -4.16 8.02 -0.31
C ASN A 27 -4.99 8.68 0.80
N SER A 28 -6.10 8.07 1.23
CA SER A 28 -6.88 8.55 2.36
C SER A 28 -6.11 8.50 3.67
N GLU A 29 -5.38 7.43 3.92
CA GLU A 29 -4.54 7.28 5.13
C GLU A 29 -3.35 8.25 5.08
N TYR A 30 -2.66 8.37 3.95
CA TYR A 30 -1.57 9.33 3.79
C TYR A 30 -2.04 10.79 3.92
N ALA A 31 -3.23 11.13 3.42
CA ALA A 31 -3.78 12.47 3.60
C ALA A 31 -4.00 12.79 5.09
N ASN A 32 -4.53 11.84 5.86
CA ASN A 32 -4.68 11.99 7.31
C ASN A 32 -3.33 12.16 8.01
N GLN A 33 -2.33 11.32 7.69
CA GLN A 33 -1.00 11.39 8.30
C GLN A 33 -0.30 12.70 7.93
N ASN A 34 -0.31 13.09 6.66
CA ASN A 34 0.34 14.32 6.19
C ASN A 34 -0.24 15.57 6.85
N THR A 35 -1.57 15.62 7.02
CA THR A 35 -2.22 16.77 7.67
C THR A 35 -1.99 16.78 9.19
N TYR A 36 -1.90 15.62 9.82
CA TYR A 36 -1.45 15.48 11.21
C TYR A 36 -0.01 16.02 11.38
N ASP A 37 0.91 15.60 10.54
CA ASP A 37 2.31 16.02 10.58
C ASP A 37 2.45 17.54 10.28
N ALA A 38 1.61 18.08 9.39
CA ALA A 38 1.57 19.50 9.11
C ALA A 38 1.24 20.34 10.36
N ILE A 39 0.30 19.89 11.20
CA ILE A 39 0.02 20.54 12.50
C ILE A 39 1.27 20.49 13.38
N GLN A 40 1.92 19.34 13.45
CA GLN A 40 3.11 19.15 14.28
C GLN A 40 4.26 20.09 13.85
N VAL A 41 4.49 20.21 12.53
CA VAL A 41 5.52 21.12 11.97
C VAL A 41 5.23 22.59 12.29
N HIS A 42 3.95 22.99 12.28
CA HIS A 42 3.54 24.36 12.61
C HIS A 42 3.47 24.63 14.12
N GLY A 43 3.59 23.59 14.95
CA GLY A 43 3.47 23.71 16.40
C GLY A 43 2.13 24.30 16.83
N GLY A 44 2.10 25.14 17.87
CA GLY A 44 0.88 25.77 18.38
C GLY A 44 0.08 26.54 17.33
N SER A 45 0.76 27.16 16.38
CA SER A 45 0.12 27.87 15.25
C SER A 45 -0.68 26.92 14.34
N GLY A 46 -0.24 25.67 14.19
CA GLY A 46 -0.97 24.67 13.39
C GLY A 46 -2.30 24.25 14.01
N PHE A 47 -2.45 24.39 15.33
CA PHE A 47 -3.63 23.98 16.07
C PHE A 47 -4.73 25.06 16.13
N ILE A 48 -4.37 26.34 16.15
CA ILE A 48 -5.32 27.44 16.30
C ILE A 48 -6.07 27.76 15.02
N MET A 49 -7.29 28.33 15.12
CA MET A 49 -8.21 28.49 14.00
C MET A 49 -7.79 29.54 12.97
N GLU A 50 -6.88 30.46 13.34
CA GLU A 50 -6.34 31.50 12.47
C GLU A 50 -5.49 30.92 11.32
N TYR A 51 -4.98 29.68 11.45
CA TYR A 51 -4.22 28.99 10.44
C TYR A 51 -4.99 27.82 9.82
N LYS A 52 -4.68 27.50 8.56
CA LYS A 52 -5.47 26.50 7.79
C LYS A 52 -5.21 25.05 8.20
N CYS A 53 -4.09 24.74 8.85
CA CYS A 53 -3.65 23.37 9.13
C CYS A 53 -4.71 22.54 9.89
N GLN A 54 -5.30 23.09 10.95
CA GLN A 54 -6.31 22.39 11.73
C GLN A 54 -7.56 22.05 10.90
N ARG A 55 -7.97 22.91 9.96
CA ARG A 55 -9.09 22.65 9.06
C ARG A 55 -8.76 21.54 8.06
N LEU A 56 -7.56 21.58 7.46
CA LEU A 56 -7.11 20.56 6.52
C LEU A 56 -7.07 19.17 7.19
N TYR A 57 -6.61 19.09 8.45
CA TYR A 57 -6.61 17.85 9.21
C TYR A 57 -8.04 17.32 9.45
N ARG A 58 -8.95 18.19 9.86
CA ARG A 58 -10.35 17.83 10.03
C ARG A 58 -10.99 17.37 8.72
N ASP A 59 -10.75 18.09 7.64
CA ASP A 59 -11.32 17.79 6.32
C ASP A 59 -10.73 16.48 5.76
N ALA A 60 -9.44 16.21 5.98
CA ALA A 60 -8.81 14.95 5.55
C ALA A 60 -9.41 13.73 6.23
N ARG A 61 -9.92 13.87 7.47
CA ARG A 61 -10.46 12.73 8.22
C ARG A 61 -11.63 12.04 7.52
N ILE A 62 -12.45 12.77 6.76
CA ILE A 62 -13.58 12.17 6.06
C ILE A 62 -13.14 11.22 4.93
N PHE A 63 -11.97 11.40 4.35
CA PHE A 63 -11.51 10.62 3.20
C PHE A 63 -11.39 9.12 3.49
N SER A 64 -11.08 8.73 4.72
CA SER A 64 -11.02 7.32 5.11
C SER A 64 -12.36 6.75 5.57
N ILE A 65 -13.44 7.54 5.53
CA ILE A 65 -14.78 7.17 6.01
C ILE A 65 -15.80 7.07 4.87
N TYR A 66 -15.90 8.11 4.02
CA TYR A 66 -16.93 8.19 2.97
C TYR A 66 -16.55 7.36 1.73
N GLU A 67 -17.55 7.07 0.88
CA GLU A 67 -17.38 6.28 -0.35
C GLU A 67 -16.65 4.94 -0.16
N GLY A 68 -16.98 4.28 0.94
CA GLY A 68 -16.32 3.05 1.40
C GLY A 68 -15.15 3.36 2.33
N THR A 69 -15.26 2.88 3.55
CA THR A 69 -14.20 3.02 4.56
C THR A 69 -12.91 2.36 4.12
N THR A 70 -11.79 2.69 4.76
CA THR A 70 -10.52 1.99 4.52
C THR A 70 -10.68 0.48 4.64
N GLN A 71 -11.47 -0.02 5.59
CA GLN A 71 -11.73 -1.45 5.72
C GLN A 71 -12.47 -2.03 4.51
N LEU A 72 -13.42 -1.32 3.92
CA LEU A 72 -14.09 -1.75 2.68
C LEU A 72 -13.13 -1.78 1.49
N GLN A 73 -12.14 -0.89 1.45
CA GLN A 73 -11.08 -0.94 0.43
C GLN A 73 -10.19 -2.20 0.63
N VAL A 74 -9.87 -2.56 1.87
CA VAL A 74 -9.15 -3.80 2.18
C VAL A 74 -9.95 -5.02 1.70
N VAL A 75 -11.25 -5.09 2.02
CA VAL A 75 -12.16 -6.17 1.59
C VAL A 75 -12.25 -6.24 0.06
N ALA A 76 -12.27 -5.10 -0.63
CA ALA A 76 -12.26 -5.08 -2.10
C ALA A 76 -10.92 -5.55 -2.68
N ALA A 77 -9.80 -5.20 -2.05
CA ALA A 77 -8.46 -5.52 -2.52
C ALA A 77 -8.05 -6.97 -2.27
N ILE A 78 -8.50 -7.59 -1.16
CA ILE A 78 -8.00 -8.90 -0.73
C ILE A 78 -8.21 -9.99 -1.78
N ARG A 79 -9.27 -9.91 -2.58
CA ARG A 79 -9.51 -10.85 -3.69
C ARG A 79 -8.39 -10.80 -4.74
N TYR A 80 -7.83 -9.61 -5.02
CA TYR A 80 -6.74 -9.41 -5.97
C TYR A 80 -5.39 -9.82 -5.38
N ILE A 81 -5.25 -9.78 -4.06
CA ILE A 81 -4.11 -10.33 -3.34
C ILE A 81 -4.17 -11.85 -3.45
N SER A 82 -5.27 -12.46 -3.00
CA SER A 82 -5.42 -13.92 -2.89
C SER A 82 -5.36 -14.63 -4.25
N ASN A 83 -5.82 -14.02 -5.33
CA ASN A 83 -5.77 -14.59 -6.67
C ASN A 83 -4.46 -14.28 -7.44
N GLY A 84 -3.50 -13.59 -6.80
CA GLY A 84 -2.19 -13.27 -7.37
C GLY A 84 -2.17 -12.11 -8.37
N THR A 85 -3.28 -11.38 -8.56
CA THR A 85 -3.34 -10.26 -9.53
C THR A 85 -2.31 -9.20 -9.20
N TYR A 86 -2.22 -8.74 -7.94
CA TYR A 86 -1.22 -7.74 -7.57
C TYR A 86 0.21 -8.26 -7.69
N LEU A 87 0.45 -9.51 -7.32
CA LEU A 87 1.78 -10.11 -7.45
C LEU A 87 2.23 -10.15 -8.92
N SER A 88 1.31 -10.45 -9.86
CA SER A 88 1.59 -10.40 -11.30
C SER A 88 1.94 -8.98 -11.76
N ILE A 89 1.18 -7.96 -11.30
CA ILE A 89 1.44 -6.55 -11.59
C ILE A 89 2.81 -6.13 -11.03
N ILE A 90 3.12 -6.47 -9.79
CA ILE A 90 4.39 -6.17 -9.13
C ILE A 90 5.56 -6.79 -9.91
N LYS A 91 5.43 -8.03 -10.36
CA LYS A 91 6.46 -8.71 -11.16
C LYS A 91 6.67 -8.01 -12.52
N GLU A 92 5.59 -7.63 -13.21
CA GLU A 92 5.67 -6.85 -14.45
C GLU A 92 6.36 -5.48 -14.23
N MET A 93 6.06 -4.79 -13.13
CA MET A 93 6.72 -3.53 -12.78
C MET A 93 8.20 -3.71 -12.44
N LEU A 94 8.58 -4.82 -11.80
CA LEU A 94 9.98 -5.13 -11.49
C LEU A 94 10.85 -5.37 -12.71
N GLU A 95 10.29 -5.77 -13.86
CA GLU A 95 11.02 -5.94 -15.10
C GLU A 95 11.50 -4.61 -15.69
N LYS A 96 10.86 -3.50 -15.33
CA LYS A 96 11.26 -2.18 -15.83
C LYS A 96 12.65 -1.79 -15.34
N GLU A 97 13.46 -1.29 -16.27
CA GLU A 97 14.78 -0.77 -15.95
C GLU A 97 14.69 0.49 -15.06
N VAL A 98 15.64 0.64 -14.15
CA VAL A 98 15.83 1.84 -13.34
C VAL A 98 17.22 2.41 -13.56
N ALA A 99 17.41 3.71 -13.32
CA ALA A 99 18.72 4.34 -13.37
C ALA A 99 19.74 3.64 -12.46
N GLU A 100 21.02 3.64 -12.83
CA GLU A 100 22.08 2.88 -12.11
C GLU A 100 22.13 3.21 -10.62
N GLU A 101 22.00 4.49 -10.28
CA GLU A 101 22.02 4.97 -8.90
C GLU A 101 20.83 4.49 -8.05
N LEU A 102 19.73 4.05 -8.70
CA LEU A 102 18.54 3.55 -8.04
C LEU A 102 18.52 2.02 -7.89
N LYS A 103 19.46 1.30 -8.52
CA LYS A 103 19.55 -0.18 -8.41
C LYS A 103 19.62 -0.69 -6.97
N PRO A 104 20.36 -0.06 -6.04
CA PRO A 104 20.35 -0.48 -4.64
C PRO A 104 18.96 -0.34 -3.97
N LEU A 105 18.16 0.65 -4.36
CA LEU A 105 16.78 0.79 -3.88
C LEU A 105 15.87 -0.26 -4.50
N LYS A 106 16.00 -0.52 -5.79
CA LYS A 106 15.27 -1.61 -6.47
C LYS A 106 15.55 -2.97 -5.81
N ALA A 107 16.80 -3.25 -5.44
CA ALA A 107 17.16 -4.47 -4.72
C ALA A 107 16.39 -4.62 -3.39
N ARG A 108 16.17 -3.52 -2.65
CA ARG A 108 15.33 -3.54 -1.44
C ARG A 108 13.87 -3.91 -1.76
N VAL A 109 13.33 -3.39 -2.87
CA VAL A 109 11.97 -3.74 -3.28
C VAL A 109 11.86 -5.22 -3.65
N VAL A 110 12.90 -5.80 -4.29
CA VAL A 110 12.95 -7.24 -4.55
C VAL A 110 12.89 -8.05 -3.26
N GLU A 111 13.59 -7.63 -2.20
CA GLU A 111 13.49 -8.30 -0.89
C GLU A 111 12.08 -8.13 -0.27
N MET A 112 11.48 -6.95 -0.40
CA MET A 112 10.09 -6.75 0.06
C MET A 112 9.11 -7.70 -0.63
N VAL A 113 9.28 -7.93 -1.94
CA VAL A 113 8.44 -8.85 -2.71
C VAL A 113 8.60 -10.29 -2.23
N LYS A 114 9.81 -10.74 -1.89
CA LYS A 114 10.03 -12.08 -1.31
C LYS A 114 9.28 -12.24 0.02
N LEU A 115 9.35 -11.24 0.90
CA LEU A 115 8.63 -11.25 2.17
C LEU A 115 7.10 -11.26 1.95
N TYR A 116 6.63 -10.52 0.95
CA TYR A 116 5.22 -10.51 0.57
C TYR A 116 4.74 -11.88 0.07
N GLU A 117 5.51 -12.55 -0.79
CA GLU A 117 5.20 -13.89 -1.26
C GLU A 117 5.13 -14.90 -0.10
N GLN A 118 6.06 -14.83 0.85
CA GLN A 118 6.06 -15.65 2.06
C GLN A 118 4.82 -15.40 2.94
N ALA A 119 4.47 -14.13 3.13
CA ALA A 119 3.27 -13.75 3.89
C ALA A 119 1.98 -14.24 3.23
N MET A 120 1.88 -14.12 1.90
CA MET A 120 0.73 -14.62 1.15
C MET A 120 0.59 -16.15 1.28
N GLU A 121 1.68 -16.89 1.17
CA GLU A 121 1.66 -18.35 1.29
C GLU A 121 1.30 -18.78 2.72
N TYR A 122 1.85 -18.11 3.74
CA TYR A 122 1.51 -18.36 5.13
C TYR A 122 0.01 -18.22 5.39
N VAL A 123 -0.59 -17.11 4.92
CA VAL A 123 -2.03 -16.87 5.10
C VAL A 123 -2.88 -17.91 4.35
N LYS A 124 -2.43 -18.33 3.17
CA LYS A 124 -3.11 -19.36 2.37
C LYS A 124 -3.03 -20.74 3.03
N GLU A 125 -1.89 -21.11 3.60
CA GLU A 125 -1.68 -22.37 4.29
C GLU A 125 -2.51 -22.51 5.57
N ALA A 126 -2.84 -21.41 6.23
CA ALA A 126 -3.69 -21.39 7.42
C ALA A 126 -5.07 -22.00 7.17
N GLN A 127 -5.59 -21.96 5.93
CA GLN A 127 -6.89 -22.52 5.50
C GLN A 127 -8.06 -22.11 6.43
N ASP A 128 -7.98 -20.95 7.06
CA ASP A 128 -8.95 -20.41 7.99
C ASP A 128 -9.41 -19.02 7.53
N GLN A 129 -10.69 -18.89 7.24
CA GLN A 129 -11.25 -17.65 6.69
C GLN A 129 -11.13 -16.48 7.68
N GLU A 130 -11.31 -16.73 8.97
CA GLU A 130 -11.23 -15.68 9.99
C GLU A 130 -9.80 -15.14 10.11
N THR A 131 -8.80 -16.02 10.12
CA THR A 131 -7.38 -15.64 10.08
C THR A 131 -7.05 -14.86 8.80
N HIS A 132 -7.54 -15.33 7.65
CA HIS A 132 -7.36 -14.64 6.37
C HIS A 132 -7.93 -13.21 6.41
N ASP A 133 -9.15 -13.06 6.89
CA ASP A 133 -9.82 -11.76 6.95
C ASP A 133 -9.17 -10.82 7.97
N PHE A 134 -8.69 -11.35 9.08
CA PHE A 134 -7.97 -10.61 10.10
C PHE A 134 -6.62 -10.07 9.58
N LEU A 135 -5.88 -10.89 8.84
CA LEU A 135 -4.57 -10.52 8.29
C LEU A 135 -4.66 -9.73 6.97
N ALA A 136 -5.85 -9.60 6.38
CA ALA A 136 -6.06 -8.94 5.08
C ALA A 136 -5.51 -7.52 5.04
N ARG A 137 -5.69 -6.72 6.12
CA ARG A 137 -5.19 -5.34 6.20
C ARG A 137 -3.67 -5.30 6.09
N ARG A 138 -2.96 -6.25 6.66
CA ARG A 138 -1.50 -6.29 6.65
C ARG A 138 -0.97 -6.63 5.26
N LEU A 139 -1.55 -7.63 4.60
CA LEU A 139 -1.24 -7.93 3.19
C LEU A 139 -1.55 -6.74 2.26
N TYR A 140 -2.64 -6.03 2.53
CA TYR A 140 -3.00 -4.81 1.80
C TYR A 140 -1.93 -3.72 1.96
N ASN A 141 -1.45 -3.47 3.18
CA ASN A 141 -0.40 -2.50 3.45
C ASN A 141 0.90 -2.87 2.71
N MET A 142 1.34 -4.14 2.79
CA MET A 142 2.52 -4.64 2.06
C MET A 142 2.37 -4.43 0.55
N THR A 143 1.19 -4.75 -0.01
CA THR A 143 0.89 -4.54 -1.44
C THR A 143 1.06 -3.07 -1.83
N GLY A 144 0.48 -2.16 -1.05
CA GLY A 144 0.55 -0.73 -1.31
C GLY A 144 1.97 -0.18 -1.22
N ASP A 145 2.71 -0.53 -0.16
CA ASP A 145 4.09 -0.09 0.05
C ASP A 145 5.02 -0.56 -1.09
N ILE A 146 4.85 -1.79 -1.59
CA ILE A 146 5.63 -2.33 -2.71
C ILE A 146 5.31 -1.59 -4.01
N ILE A 147 4.01 -1.44 -4.35
CA ILE A 147 3.59 -0.78 -5.58
C ILE A 147 4.03 0.69 -5.59
N MET A 148 3.82 1.41 -4.50
CA MET A 148 4.26 2.81 -4.37
C MET A 148 5.78 2.94 -4.47
N SER A 149 6.54 1.98 -3.93
CA SER A 149 8.00 1.94 -4.07
C SER A 149 8.42 1.78 -5.52
N LEU A 150 7.74 0.94 -6.29
CA LEU A 150 8.01 0.76 -7.73
C LEU A 150 7.65 2.00 -8.55
N LEU A 151 6.51 2.63 -8.26
CA LEU A 151 6.09 3.86 -8.93
C LEU A 151 7.07 5.02 -8.70
N ILE A 152 7.49 5.23 -7.45
CA ILE A 152 8.44 6.32 -7.16
C ILE A 152 9.84 6.05 -7.74
N LEU A 153 10.26 4.80 -7.88
CA LEU A 153 11.49 4.44 -8.58
C LEU A 153 11.38 4.73 -10.09
N GLU A 154 10.22 4.50 -10.69
CA GLU A 154 9.95 4.85 -12.09
C GLU A 154 10.00 6.38 -12.28
N ASP A 155 9.36 7.15 -11.40
CA ASP A 155 9.40 8.62 -11.43
C ASP A 155 10.82 9.15 -11.21
N ALA A 156 11.58 8.58 -10.26
CA ALA A 156 12.97 8.96 -10.02
C ALA A 156 13.90 8.61 -11.20
N THR A 157 13.59 7.55 -11.96
CA THR A 157 14.30 7.20 -13.19
C THR A 157 14.04 8.23 -14.30
N ARG A 158 12.79 8.75 -14.39
CA ARG A 158 12.41 9.78 -15.36
C ARG A 158 12.94 11.16 -14.98
N SER A 159 12.99 11.49 -13.69
CA SER A 159 13.42 12.79 -13.17
C SER A 159 14.05 12.63 -11.78
N ALA A 160 15.36 12.33 -11.77
CA ALA A 160 16.11 12.15 -10.53
C ALA A 160 16.14 13.42 -9.67
N GLU A 161 16.23 14.60 -10.29
CA GLU A 161 16.25 15.89 -9.59
C GLU A 161 15.02 16.07 -8.68
N LEU A 162 13.84 15.66 -9.16
CA LEU A 162 12.58 15.83 -8.43
C LEU A 162 12.33 14.69 -7.43
N PHE A 163 12.65 13.44 -7.80
CA PHE A 163 12.13 12.28 -7.08
C PHE A 163 13.17 11.41 -6.39
N ALA A 164 14.49 11.50 -6.70
CA ALA A 164 15.48 10.60 -6.14
C ALA A 164 15.58 10.65 -4.61
N LYS A 165 15.46 11.83 -4.00
CA LYS A 165 15.46 11.98 -2.54
C LYS A 165 14.22 11.33 -1.93
N SER A 166 13.05 11.57 -2.49
CA SER A 166 11.78 11.00 -2.03
C SER A 166 11.78 9.48 -2.20
N ALA A 167 12.30 8.96 -3.32
CA ALA A 167 12.46 7.53 -3.55
C ALA A 167 13.34 6.88 -2.47
N ASN A 168 14.47 7.51 -2.12
CA ASN A 168 15.36 7.00 -1.08
C ASN A 168 14.68 6.92 0.30
N VAL A 169 13.95 7.95 0.67
CA VAL A 169 13.22 7.99 1.95
C VAL A 169 12.08 6.97 1.94
N TYR A 170 11.24 7.01 0.90
CA TYR A 170 10.04 6.18 0.84
C TYR A 170 10.36 4.69 0.81
N VAL A 171 11.25 4.23 -0.07
CA VAL A 171 11.60 2.81 -0.19
C VAL A 171 12.19 2.24 1.10
N ARG A 172 12.97 3.04 1.86
CA ARG A 172 13.49 2.60 3.16
C ARG A 172 12.40 2.49 4.22
N MET A 173 11.48 3.44 4.25
CA MET A 173 10.32 3.39 5.15
C MET A 173 9.42 2.21 4.81
N ALA A 174 9.07 2.04 3.54
CA ALA A 174 8.25 0.93 3.05
C ALA A 174 8.88 -0.44 3.37
N GLN A 175 10.21 -0.57 3.23
CA GLN A 175 10.90 -1.81 3.60
C GLN A 175 10.75 -2.11 5.10
N ALA A 176 10.88 -1.12 5.97
CA ALA A 176 10.69 -1.31 7.42
C ALA A 176 9.25 -1.74 7.73
N ASN A 177 8.26 -1.13 7.08
CA ASN A 177 6.85 -1.49 7.22
C ASN A 177 6.61 -2.94 6.76
N VAL A 178 7.08 -3.31 5.57
CA VAL A 178 6.91 -4.66 5.00
C VAL A 178 7.55 -5.72 5.90
N ILE A 179 8.73 -5.47 6.46
CA ILE A 179 9.38 -6.36 7.44
C ILE A 179 8.50 -6.52 8.69
N GLY A 180 7.96 -5.42 9.22
CA GLY A 180 7.08 -5.46 10.39
C GLY A 180 5.78 -6.20 10.13
N GLU A 181 5.12 -5.96 8.98
CA GLU A 181 3.90 -6.65 8.59
C GLU A 181 4.16 -8.15 8.35
N HIS A 182 5.24 -8.51 7.67
CA HIS A 182 5.66 -9.90 7.48
C HIS A 182 5.88 -10.60 8.82
N ALA A 183 6.65 -9.99 9.72
CA ALA A 183 6.92 -10.55 11.04
C ALA A 183 5.63 -10.76 11.85
N TYR A 184 4.69 -9.81 11.77
CA TYR A 184 3.39 -9.98 12.42
C TYR A 184 2.60 -11.14 11.83
N ILE A 185 2.49 -11.21 10.50
CA ILE A 185 1.73 -12.25 9.79
C ILE A 185 2.27 -13.64 10.13
N THR A 186 3.58 -13.84 10.01
CA THR A 186 4.22 -15.16 10.16
C THR A 186 4.33 -15.64 11.60
N ASN A 187 4.10 -14.76 12.58
CA ASN A 187 4.02 -15.12 14.00
C ASN A 187 2.58 -15.17 14.53
N PHE A 188 1.59 -14.85 13.71
CA PHE A 188 0.17 -14.87 14.10
C PHE A 188 -0.41 -16.27 13.87
N THR A 189 -1.17 -16.76 14.84
CA THR A 189 -1.85 -18.04 14.76
C THR A 189 -3.36 -17.88 15.02
N LYS A 190 -4.13 -18.90 14.69
CA LYS A 190 -5.58 -18.90 14.96
C LYS A 190 -5.91 -18.76 16.45
N GLU A 191 -5.04 -19.25 17.31
CA GLU A 191 -5.17 -19.17 18.76
C GLU A 191 -5.05 -17.73 19.29
N ASP A 192 -4.53 -16.81 18.49
CA ASP A 192 -4.45 -15.39 18.85
C ASP A 192 -5.78 -14.64 18.62
N LEU A 193 -6.65 -15.13 17.73
CA LEU A 193 -7.92 -14.47 17.36
C LEU A 193 -8.81 -14.11 18.56
N PRO A 194 -8.99 -14.95 19.58
CA PRO A 194 -9.82 -14.61 20.74
C PRO A 194 -9.40 -13.33 21.46
N ASN A 195 -8.11 -12.98 21.43
CA ASN A 195 -7.59 -11.77 22.07
C ASN A 195 -8.09 -10.47 21.40
N PHE A 196 -8.63 -10.56 20.18
CA PHE A 196 -9.11 -9.42 19.38
C PHE A 196 -10.63 -9.35 19.27
N ARG A 197 -11.35 -10.28 19.89
CA ARG A 197 -12.82 -10.25 19.95
C ARG A 197 -13.28 -9.40 21.12
N ALA A 198 -14.33 -8.59 20.91
CA ALA A 198 -15.03 -7.95 22.01
C ALA A 198 -15.73 -9.04 22.86
N GLU A 199 -15.73 -8.85 24.19
CA GLU A 199 -16.51 -9.68 25.11
C GLU A 199 -18.01 -9.48 24.88
#